data_fa457e6171d9a0bb643af6941db03399
#
_entry.id   fa457e6171d9a0bb643af6941db03399
#
_cell.length_a   1.000
_cell.length_b   1.000
_cell.length_c   1.000
_cell.angle_alpha   90.00
_cell.angle_beta   90.00
_cell.angle_gamma   90.00
#
_symmetry.space_group_name_H-M   'P 1'
#
loop_
_entity.id
_entity.type
_entity.pdbx_description
1 polymer ?
#
loop_
_entity_poly.entity_id
_entity_poly.type
_entity_poly.pdbx_seq_one_letter_code
_entity_poly.pdbx_strand_id
1 'polypeptide(L)'
;SEYMFEGNSCGVFSAIHEQSADINRGVEREDPMNQGAGDQGMMFGYATNETENYMPLSLDLAHKLLMVLAEIRREGKVMTYLRPDAKSQVTIEYDDNGKPVRIDTIVVSTQHDEFVAPADASKEAQLKADEEMLAKIRKDVIEILMPRVIAEIHNEDVLALFNDRIVYHVNPTGKFVIGGPHGDTGL
;
A
#
# COMPACT_ATOMS: atom_id res chain seq x y z
N SER A 1 -17.89 -2.81 15.63
CA SER A 1 -17.53 -1.85 14.59
C SER A 1 -17.97 -2.37 13.21
N GLU A 2 -18.11 -1.48 12.26
CA GLU A 2 -18.48 -1.77 10.87
C GLU A 2 -17.52 -2.75 10.18
N TYR A 3 -16.23 -2.69 10.55
CA TYR A 3 -15.16 -3.52 9.98
C TYR A 3 -14.79 -4.73 10.84
N MET A 4 -15.64 -5.09 11.80
CA MET A 4 -15.42 -6.21 12.73
C MET A 4 -14.10 -6.14 13.53
N PHE A 5 -13.48 -4.98 13.58
CA PHE A 5 -12.32 -4.66 14.41
C PHE A 5 -12.45 -3.26 15.01
N GLU A 6 -12.16 -3.11 16.30
CA GLU A 6 -12.26 -1.85 17.02
C GLU A 6 -11.06 -1.66 17.94
N GLY A 7 -10.27 -0.61 17.69
CA GLY A 7 -9.03 -0.36 18.42
C GLY A 7 -9.23 -0.15 19.93
N ASN A 8 -10.38 0.42 20.34
CA ASN A 8 -10.67 0.66 21.76
C ASN A 8 -11.13 -0.57 22.52
N SER A 9 -11.54 -1.62 21.81
CA SER A 9 -12.07 -2.85 22.43
C SER A 9 -11.26 -4.11 22.10
N CYS A 10 -10.22 -4.00 21.29
CA CYS A 10 -9.35 -5.14 20.97
C CYS A 10 -8.50 -5.53 22.18
N GLY A 11 -8.28 -6.85 22.35
CA GLY A 11 -7.32 -7.38 23.32
C GLY A 11 -5.88 -7.13 22.85
N VAL A 12 -5.02 -6.68 23.78
CA VAL A 12 -3.58 -6.55 23.55
C VAL A 12 -2.84 -7.38 24.59
N PHE A 13 -2.01 -8.31 24.12
CA PHE A 13 -1.18 -9.16 24.99
C PHE A 13 0.27 -8.94 24.64
N SER A 14 1.13 -8.81 25.66
CA SER A 14 2.57 -8.68 25.50
C SER A 14 3.27 -9.70 26.39
N ALA A 15 4.27 -10.37 25.82
CA ALA A 15 5.17 -11.30 26.53
C ALA A 15 6.63 -10.85 26.38
N ILE A 16 6.85 -9.54 26.31
CA ILE A 16 8.19 -8.94 26.29
C ILE A 16 8.70 -8.89 27.73
N HIS A 17 9.89 -9.42 27.94
CA HIS A 17 10.58 -9.46 29.24
C HIS A 17 11.90 -8.68 29.15
N GLU A 18 12.43 -8.32 30.31
CA GLU A 18 13.76 -7.71 30.43
C GLU A 18 14.84 -8.68 29.92
N GLN A 19 15.88 -8.14 29.32
CA GLN A 19 17.08 -8.86 28.94
C GLN A 19 17.76 -9.42 30.20
N SER A 20 18.38 -10.60 30.13
CA SER A 20 19.19 -11.12 31.23
C SER A 20 20.31 -10.14 31.58
N ALA A 21 20.61 -9.96 32.87
CA ALA A 21 21.64 -9.05 33.34
C ALA A 21 23.02 -9.37 32.77
N ASP A 22 23.31 -10.66 32.49
CA ASP A 22 24.59 -11.08 31.93
C ASP A 22 24.74 -10.66 30.46
N ILE A 23 23.66 -10.73 29.66
CA ILE A 23 23.68 -10.24 28.28
C ILE A 23 23.66 -8.72 28.26
N ASN A 24 22.86 -8.09 29.14
CA ASN A 24 22.68 -6.64 29.16
C ASN A 24 23.98 -5.89 29.48
N ARG A 25 24.90 -6.48 30.28
CA ARG A 25 26.25 -5.93 30.50
C ARG A 25 27.05 -5.72 29.22
N GLY A 26 26.77 -6.51 28.18
CA GLY A 26 27.38 -6.36 26.85
C GLY A 26 26.65 -5.36 25.95
N VAL A 27 25.40 -5.04 26.25
CA VAL A 27 24.54 -4.18 25.43
C VAL A 27 24.60 -2.72 25.88
N GLU A 28 24.31 -2.45 27.14
CA GLU A 28 24.30 -1.09 27.67
C GLU A 28 25.69 -0.50 27.83
N ARG A 29 25.90 0.71 27.32
CA ARG A 29 27.13 1.51 27.43
C ARG A 29 26.76 2.92 27.87
N GLU A 30 27.71 3.58 28.55
CA GLU A 30 27.54 4.99 28.95
C GLU A 30 27.33 5.91 27.74
N ASP A 31 28.04 5.64 26.64
CA ASP A 31 27.90 6.36 25.39
C ASP A 31 26.88 5.62 24.49
N PRO A 32 25.73 6.25 24.17
CA PRO A 32 24.72 5.66 23.28
C PRO A 32 25.22 5.28 21.88
N MET A 33 26.29 5.95 21.41
CA MET A 33 26.88 5.61 20.10
C MET A 33 27.70 4.32 20.12
N ASN A 34 28.04 3.82 21.31
CA ASN A 34 28.79 2.60 21.53
C ASN A 34 27.96 1.44 22.09
N GLN A 35 26.65 1.50 21.94
CA GLN A 35 25.74 0.40 22.34
C GLN A 35 26.19 -0.93 21.73
N GLY A 36 26.18 -1.99 22.54
CA GLY A 36 26.44 -3.34 22.08
C GLY A 36 25.17 -4.03 21.55
N ALA A 37 25.33 -5.23 21.05
CA ALA A 37 24.21 -6.08 20.62
C ALA A 37 24.03 -7.26 21.56
N GLY A 38 22.77 -7.68 21.79
CA GLY A 38 22.44 -8.83 22.64
C GLY A 38 22.80 -10.17 22.01
N ASP A 39 23.08 -10.22 20.71
CA ASP A 39 23.51 -11.40 19.99
C ASP A 39 24.30 -11.05 18.73
N GLN A 40 24.92 -12.03 18.12
CA GLN A 40 25.55 -11.91 16.81
C GLN A 40 24.47 -11.87 15.73
N GLY A 41 24.75 -11.18 14.63
CA GLY A 41 23.84 -11.11 13.51
C GLY A 41 24.54 -10.68 12.24
N MET A 42 23.93 -10.99 11.11
CA MET A 42 24.28 -10.47 9.80
C MET A 42 23.11 -9.63 9.29
N MET A 43 23.39 -8.41 8.89
CA MET A 43 22.36 -7.46 8.43
C MET A 43 22.71 -6.98 7.03
N PHE A 44 21.68 -6.79 6.22
CA PHE A 44 21.80 -6.22 4.88
C PHE A 44 21.08 -4.88 4.84
N GLY A 45 21.70 -3.91 4.22
CA GLY A 45 21.11 -2.62 3.92
C GLY A 45 21.17 -2.37 2.41
N TYR A 46 20.15 -1.69 1.88
CA TYR A 46 20.12 -1.25 0.51
C TYR A 46 19.65 0.19 0.43
N ALA A 47 20.33 0.99 -0.38
CA ALA A 47 19.94 2.36 -0.67
C ALA A 47 20.27 2.66 -2.14
N THR A 48 19.47 3.52 -2.76
CA THR A 48 19.67 3.95 -4.14
C THR A 48 19.53 5.46 -4.24
N ASN A 49 20.08 6.08 -5.27
CA ASN A 49 19.94 7.51 -5.53
C ASN A 49 18.82 7.85 -6.51
N GLU A 50 17.91 6.92 -6.74
CA GLU A 50 16.74 7.12 -7.61
C GLU A 50 15.73 8.11 -7.02
N THR A 51 15.72 8.25 -5.70
CA THR A 51 14.82 9.14 -4.94
C THR A 51 15.60 9.95 -3.91
N GLU A 52 15.07 11.07 -3.47
CA GLU A 52 15.70 11.95 -2.48
C GLU A 52 15.84 11.28 -1.09
N ASN A 53 14.97 10.33 -0.78
CA ASN A 53 14.97 9.58 0.48
C ASN A 53 15.78 8.27 0.39
N TYR A 54 16.50 8.06 -0.70
CA TYR A 54 17.33 6.88 -0.97
C TYR A 54 16.57 5.56 -1.04
N MET A 55 15.26 5.61 -1.23
CA MET A 55 14.41 4.44 -1.43
C MET A 55 14.38 4.04 -2.90
N PRO A 56 14.21 2.74 -3.23
CA PRO A 56 13.95 2.32 -4.61
C PRO A 56 12.71 3.02 -5.17
N LEU A 57 12.81 3.52 -6.40
CA LEU A 57 11.74 4.29 -7.03
C LEU A 57 10.41 3.53 -7.10
N SER A 58 10.45 2.23 -7.38
CA SER A 58 9.23 1.40 -7.41
C SER A 58 8.52 1.35 -6.05
N LEU A 59 9.27 1.29 -4.95
CA LEU A 59 8.73 1.28 -3.60
C LEU A 59 8.19 2.66 -3.21
N ASP A 60 8.93 3.72 -3.51
CA ASP A 60 8.51 5.11 -3.23
C ASP A 60 7.19 5.44 -3.95
N LEU A 61 7.08 5.10 -5.23
CA LEU A 61 5.84 5.28 -6.00
C LEU A 61 4.68 4.43 -5.46
N ALA A 62 4.96 3.19 -5.05
CA ALA A 62 3.93 2.33 -4.46
C ALA A 62 3.41 2.91 -3.13
N HIS A 63 4.29 3.42 -2.26
CA HIS A 63 3.88 4.12 -1.04
C HIS A 63 3.09 5.39 -1.34
N LYS A 64 3.54 6.21 -2.30
CA LYS A 64 2.86 7.43 -2.70
C LYS A 64 1.43 7.17 -3.19
N LEU A 65 1.23 6.13 -3.99
CA LEU A 65 -0.11 5.69 -4.41
C LEU A 65 -1.05 5.45 -3.22
N LEU A 66 -0.58 4.74 -2.18
CA LEU A 66 -1.40 4.43 -1.00
C LEU A 66 -1.60 5.64 -0.08
N MET A 67 -0.62 6.52 0.03
CA MET A 67 -0.76 7.76 0.81
C MET A 67 -1.85 8.65 0.21
N VAL A 68 -1.79 8.91 -1.09
CA VAL A 68 -2.80 9.71 -1.81
C VAL A 68 -4.17 9.04 -1.79
N LEU A 69 -4.23 7.71 -1.95
CA LEU A 69 -5.49 6.96 -1.85
C LEU A 69 -6.13 7.12 -0.46
N ALA A 70 -5.31 7.05 0.61
CA ALA A 70 -5.78 7.25 1.97
C ALA A 70 -6.24 8.69 2.24
N GLU A 71 -5.61 9.70 1.61
CA GLU A 71 -6.04 11.09 1.67
C GLU A 71 -7.41 11.27 0.99
N ILE A 72 -7.59 10.76 -0.23
CA ILE A 72 -8.87 10.75 -0.94
C ILE A 72 -9.97 10.14 -0.07
N ARG A 73 -9.68 9.00 0.57
CA ARG A 73 -10.63 8.35 1.48
C ARG A 73 -11.00 9.23 2.67
N ARG A 74 -10.01 9.88 3.31
CA ARG A 74 -10.26 10.77 4.47
C ARG A 74 -10.99 12.04 4.09
N GLU A 75 -10.75 12.58 2.90
CA GLU A 75 -11.50 13.72 2.38
C GLU A 75 -13.00 13.42 2.25
N GLY A 76 -13.37 12.19 1.89
CA GLY A 76 -14.77 11.77 1.75
C GLY A 76 -15.57 12.52 0.68
N LYS A 77 -14.89 13.12 -0.32
CA LYS A 77 -15.51 13.95 -1.36
C LYS A 77 -15.69 13.21 -2.67
N VAL A 78 -14.67 12.44 -3.04
CA VAL A 78 -14.66 11.58 -4.24
C VAL A 78 -14.25 10.18 -3.83
N MET A 79 -14.57 9.17 -4.64
CA MET A 79 -14.31 7.76 -4.30
C MET A 79 -14.78 7.41 -2.87
N THR A 80 -15.98 7.84 -2.49
CA THR A 80 -16.52 7.74 -1.12
C THR A 80 -16.72 6.30 -0.65
N TYR A 81 -16.68 5.35 -1.57
CA TYR A 81 -16.74 3.91 -1.34
C TYR A 81 -15.43 3.31 -0.82
N LEU A 82 -14.32 4.05 -0.81
CA LEU A 82 -13.01 3.54 -0.35
C LEU A 82 -13.02 3.16 1.13
N ARG A 83 -12.32 2.04 1.44
CA ARG A 83 -12.12 1.55 2.80
C ARG A 83 -10.62 1.41 3.09
N PRO A 84 -10.22 1.24 4.38
CA PRO A 84 -8.84 1.41 4.80
C PRO A 84 -7.82 0.45 4.18
N ASP A 85 -8.20 -0.80 3.92
CA ASP A 85 -7.26 -1.81 3.42
C ASP A 85 -6.97 -1.58 1.93
N ALA A 86 -5.69 -1.45 1.62
CA ALA A 86 -5.25 -1.27 0.23
C ALA A 86 -3.82 -1.77 0.04
N LYS A 87 -3.53 -2.23 -1.16
CA LYS A 87 -2.21 -2.70 -1.59
C LYS A 87 -1.87 -2.08 -2.94
N SER A 88 -0.59 -1.82 -3.16
CA SER A 88 -0.09 -1.31 -4.43
C SER A 88 1.22 -2.00 -4.81
N GLN A 89 1.47 -2.07 -6.11
CA GLN A 89 2.73 -2.51 -6.67
C GLN A 89 3.04 -1.67 -7.91
N VAL A 90 4.31 -1.31 -8.08
CA VAL A 90 4.80 -0.62 -9.27
C VAL A 90 5.94 -1.43 -9.86
N THR A 91 5.84 -1.74 -11.13
CA THR A 91 6.88 -2.41 -11.91
C THR A 91 7.55 -1.40 -12.82
N ILE A 92 8.88 -1.29 -12.73
CA ILE A 92 9.70 -0.36 -13.50
C ILE A 92 10.66 -1.15 -14.36
N GLU A 93 10.80 -0.77 -15.62
CA GLU A 93 11.83 -1.25 -16.52
C GLU A 93 13.08 -0.38 -16.37
N TYR A 94 14.24 -1.03 -16.30
CA TYR A 94 15.55 -0.41 -16.20
C TYR A 94 16.39 -0.76 -17.43
N ASP A 95 17.27 0.15 -17.83
CA ASP A 95 18.29 -0.13 -18.84
C ASP A 95 19.48 -0.92 -18.25
N ASP A 96 20.42 -1.29 -19.10
CA ASP A 96 21.61 -2.04 -18.70
C ASP A 96 22.55 -1.28 -17.73
N ASN A 97 22.35 0.03 -17.56
CA ASN A 97 23.08 0.87 -16.61
C ASN A 97 22.33 1.05 -15.29
N GLY A 98 21.16 0.42 -15.13
CA GLY A 98 20.33 0.55 -13.95
C GLY A 98 19.53 1.86 -13.88
N LYS A 99 19.35 2.58 -15.01
CA LYS A 99 18.53 3.77 -15.08
C LYS A 99 17.06 3.39 -15.38
N PRO A 100 16.08 3.89 -14.61
CA PRO A 100 14.67 3.65 -14.92
C PRO A 100 14.30 4.29 -16.27
N VAL A 101 13.62 3.54 -17.14
CA VAL A 101 13.26 3.96 -18.50
C VAL A 101 11.75 4.07 -18.71
N ARG A 102 10.95 3.31 -17.96
CA ARG A 102 9.49 3.45 -17.95
C ARG A 102 8.83 2.72 -16.78
N ILE A 103 7.66 3.16 -16.41
CA ILE A 103 6.76 2.39 -15.58
C ILE A 103 6.02 1.41 -16.51
N ASP A 104 6.17 0.12 -16.24
CA ASP A 104 5.51 -0.94 -17.01
C ASP A 104 4.09 -1.19 -16.51
N THR A 105 3.96 -1.47 -15.22
CA THR A 105 2.69 -1.90 -14.61
C THR A 105 2.47 -1.23 -13.26
N ILE A 106 1.24 -0.81 -13.01
CA ILE A 106 0.75 -0.35 -11.72
C ILE A 106 -0.41 -1.24 -11.29
N VAL A 107 -0.28 -1.86 -10.12
CA VAL A 107 -1.35 -2.62 -9.47
C VAL A 107 -1.87 -1.84 -8.27
N VAL A 108 -3.18 -1.68 -8.17
CA VAL A 108 -3.86 -1.12 -6.99
C VAL A 108 -5.00 -2.04 -6.61
N SER A 109 -4.97 -2.57 -5.39
CA SER A 109 -6.09 -3.29 -4.80
C SER A 109 -6.59 -2.50 -3.59
N THR A 110 -7.87 -2.15 -3.58
CA THR A 110 -8.46 -1.37 -2.49
C THR A 110 -9.76 -1.99 -2.01
N GLN A 111 -9.91 -2.05 -0.70
CA GLN A 111 -11.17 -2.36 -0.05
C GLN A 111 -12.20 -1.26 -0.37
N HIS A 112 -13.44 -1.67 -0.61
CA HIS A 112 -14.54 -0.78 -0.96
C HIS A 112 -15.88 -1.28 -0.44
N ASP A 113 -16.85 -0.40 -0.31
CA ASP A 113 -18.23 -0.78 -0.03
C ASP A 113 -18.88 -1.47 -1.24
N GLU A 114 -19.98 -2.18 -0.98
CA GLU A 114 -20.91 -2.59 -2.02
C GLU A 114 -21.81 -1.40 -2.36
N PHE A 115 -21.40 -0.58 -3.33
CA PHE A 115 -22.09 0.67 -3.69
C PHE A 115 -22.99 0.55 -4.92
N VAL A 116 -23.03 -0.63 -5.57
CA VAL A 116 -23.98 -0.97 -6.63
C VAL A 116 -24.79 -2.17 -6.17
N ALA A 117 -26.10 -1.97 -5.99
CA ALA A 117 -27.01 -3.06 -5.62
C ALA A 117 -27.35 -3.91 -6.84
N PRO A 118 -27.38 -5.25 -6.74
CA PRO A 118 -27.88 -6.10 -7.82
C PRO A 118 -29.38 -5.86 -8.07
N ALA A 119 -29.82 -5.99 -9.31
CA ALA A 119 -31.21 -5.76 -9.70
C ALA A 119 -32.18 -6.75 -9.05
N ASP A 120 -31.72 -7.96 -8.77
CA ASP A 120 -32.44 -9.03 -8.09
C ASP A 120 -31.48 -9.99 -7.40
N ALA A 121 -31.99 -11.05 -6.76
CA ALA A 121 -31.20 -12.03 -6.02
C ALA A 121 -30.50 -13.08 -6.92
N SER A 122 -30.54 -12.92 -8.25
CA SER A 122 -29.89 -13.86 -9.17
C SER A 122 -28.35 -13.69 -9.15
N LYS A 123 -27.65 -14.77 -9.41
CA LYS A 123 -26.20 -14.75 -9.55
C LYS A 123 -25.74 -13.85 -10.71
N GLU A 124 -26.53 -13.79 -11.77
CA GLU A 124 -26.24 -12.95 -12.94
C GLU A 124 -26.31 -11.46 -12.58
N ALA A 125 -27.38 -11.04 -11.86
CA ALA A 125 -27.50 -9.66 -11.38
C ALA A 125 -26.36 -9.27 -10.43
N GLN A 126 -25.93 -10.19 -9.56
CA GLN A 126 -24.80 -9.95 -8.66
C GLN A 126 -23.49 -9.77 -9.45
N LEU A 127 -23.20 -10.63 -10.43
CA LEU A 127 -22.00 -10.51 -11.25
C LEU A 127 -21.97 -9.19 -12.03
N LYS A 128 -23.10 -8.76 -12.56
CA LYS A 128 -23.22 -7.49 -13.27
C LYS A 128 -22.97 -6.29 -12.34
N ALA A 129 -23.51 -6.31 -11.13
CA ALA A 129 -23.26 -5.27 -10.13
C ALA A 129 -21.75 -5.22 -9.72
N ASP A 130 -21.14 -6.39 -9.55
CA ASP A 130 -19.71 -6.49 -9.23
C ASP A 130 -18.85 -5.92 -10.38
N GLU A 131 -19.16 -6.25 -11.64
CA GLU A 131 -18.47 -5.71 -12.82
C GLU A 131 -18.61 -4.19 -12.92
N GLU A 132 -19.79 -3.64 -12.65
CA GLU A 132 -20.03 -2.20 -12.66
C GLU A 132 -19.21 -1.48 -11.57
N MET A 133 -19.18 -2.04 -10.35
CA MET A 133 -18.33 -1.52 -9.27
C MET A 133 -16.86 -1.53 -9.67
N LEU A 134 -16.36 -2.64 -10.19
CA LEU A 134 -14.95 -2.78 -10.59
C LEU A 134 -14.57 -1.82 -11.73
N ALA A 135 -15.46 -1.65 -12.71
CA ALA A 135 -15.26 -0.70 -13.81
C ALA A 135 -15.19 0.74 -13.28
N LYS A 136 -16.06 1.10 -12.32
CA LYS A 136 -16.05 2.42 -11.68
C LYS A 136 -14.76 2.64 -10.88
N ILE A 137 -14.35 1.68 -10.06
CA ILE A 137 -13.12 1.77 -9.26
C ILE A 137 -11.91 1.93 -10.19
N ARG A 138 -11.81 1.13 -11.26
CA ARG A 138 -10.74 1.23 -12.24
C ARG A 138 -10.70 2.62 -12.88
N LYS A 139 -11.85 3.14 -13.30
CA LYS A 139 -11.95 4.48 -13.87
C LYS A 139 -11.46 5.54 -12.89
N ASP A 140 -11.91 5.51 -11.66
CA ASP A 140 -11.55 6.49 -10.64
C ASP A 140 -10.06 6.40 -10.23
N VAL A 141 -9.48 5.21 -10.21
CA VAL A 141 -8.02 5.06 -10.01
C VAL A 141 -7.25 5.78 -11.12
N ILE A 142 -7.66 5.59 -12.39
CA ILE A 142 -6.96 6.20 -13.53
C ILE A 142 -7.21 7.72 -13.63
N GLU A 143 -8.46 8.16 -13.40
CA GLU A 143 -8.87 9.55 -13.66
C GLU A 143 -8.78 10.45 -12.42
N ILE A 144 -8.74 9.91 -11.20
CA ILE A 144 -8.71 10.68 -9.95
C ILE A 144 -7.41 10.42 -9.17
N LEU A 145 -7.11 9.16 -8.84
CA LEU A 145 -5.92 8.82 -8.04
C LEU A 145 -4.64 9.18 -8.80
N MET A 146 -4.49 8.69 -10.04
CA MET A 146 -3.25 8.88 -10.79
C MET A 146 -2.88 10.35 -11.00
N PRO A 147 -3.79 11.25 -11.43
CA PRO A 147 -3.46 12.67 -11.55
C PRO A 147 -3.01 13.31 -10.23
N ARG A 148 -3.58 12.93 -9.09
CA ARG A 148 -3.15 13.44 -7.78
C ARG A 148 -1.77 12.94 -7.40
N VAL A 149 -1.48 11.66 -7.65
CA VAL A 149 -0.14 11.08 -7.42
C VAL A 149 0.92 11.77 -8.27
N ILE A 150 0.63 11.99 -9.56
CA ILE A 150 1.54 12.67 -10.50
C ILE A 150 1.80 14.11 -10.06
N ALA A 151 0.80 14.81 -9.54
CA ALA A 151 0.93 16.18 -9.04
C ALA A 151 1.87 16.33 -7.83
N GLU A 152 2.11 15.25 -7.08
CA GLU A 152 3.05 15.23 -5.95
C GLU A 152 4.49 14.85 -6.35
N ILE A 153 4.72 14.56 -7.62
CA ILE A 153 6.05 14.20 -8.14
C ILE A 153 6.69 15.46 -8.71
N HIS A 154 7.81 15.87 -8.14
CA HIS A 154 8.54 17.08 -8.54
C HIS A 154 9.76 16.79 -9.41
N ASN A 155 10.18 15.53 -9.51
CA ASN A 155 11.30 15.11 -10.34
C ASN A 155 10.84 14.88 -11.78
N GLU A 156 11.36 15.68 -12.73
CA GLU A 156 11.00 15.63 -14.14
C GLU A 156 11.37 14.29 -14.82
N ASP A 157 12.50 13.67 -14.41
CA ASP A 157 12.89 12.35 -14.93
C ASP A 157 11.89 11.28 -14.50
N VAL A 158 11.35 11.36 -13.29
CA VAL A 158 10.32 10.43 -12.80
C VAL A 158 8.99 10.71 -13.48
N LEU A 159 8.62 11.98 -13.68
CA LEU A 159 7.40 12.35 -14.44
C LEU A 159 7.42 11.80 -15.86
N ALA A 160 8.57 11.80 -16.52
CA ALA A 160 8.73 11.27 -17.87
C ALA A 160 8.48 9.76 -17.99
N LEU A 161 8.51 9.02 -16.87
CA LEU A 161 8.23 7.58 -16.85
C LEU A 161 6.73 7.28 -16.96
N PHE A 162 5.86 8.27 -16.64
CA PHE A 162 4.41 8.13 -16.78
C PHE A 162 3.99 8.39 -18.22
N ASN A 163 3.46 7.39 -18.87
CA ASN A 163 3.01 7.47 -20.26
C ASN A 163 1.75 6.60 -20.49
N ASP A 164 1.23 6.64 -21.69
CA ASP A 164 0.02 5.92 -22.11
C ASP A 164 0.14 4.40 -22.24
N ARG A 165 1.36 3.87 -22.11
CA ARG A 165 1.66 2.42 -22.21
C ARG A 165 1.63 1.70 -20.87
N ILE A 166 1.38 2.43 -19.76
CA ILE A 166 1.29 1.81 -18.43
C ILE A 166 0.09 0.86 -18.37
N VAL A 167 0.35 -0.37 -17.95
CA VAL A 167 -0.71 -1.37 -17.71
C VAL A 167 -1.23 -1.20 -16.29
N TYR A 168 -2.53 -0.93 -16.15
CA TYR A 168 -3.17 -0.81 -14.85
C TYR A 168 -3.94 -2.08 -14.50
N HIS A 169 -3.65 -2.67 -13.35
CA HIS A 169 -4.45 -3.72 -12.73
C HIS A 169 -5.11 -3.17 -11.47
N VAL A 170 -6.43 -3.06 -11.48
CA VAL A 170 -7.20 -2.52 -10.36
C VAL A 170 -8.14 -3.60 -9.86
N ASN A 171 -8.03 -3.98 -8.58
CA ASN A 171 -8.75 -5.10 -7.97
C ASN A 171 -8.77 -6.34 -8.88
N PRO A 172 -7.62 -6.88 -9.31
CA PRO A 172 -7.55 -7.89 -10.37
C PRO A 172 -8.20 -9.23 -9.99
N THR A 173 -8.42 -9.49 -8.71
CA THR A 173 -9.07 -10.71 -8.22
C THR A 173 -10.59 -10.56 -8.05
N GLY A 174 -11.15 -9.37 -8.34
CA GLY A 174 -12.56 -9.08 -8.18
C GLY A 174 -12.84 -8.09 -7.06
N LYS A 175 -14.09 -8.05 -6.58
CA LYS A 175 -14.49 -7.15 -5.49
C LYS A 175 -13.72 -7.45 -4.20
N PHE A 176 -13.48 -6.39 -3.42
CA PHE A 176 -12.72 -6.45 -2.19
C PHE A 176 -13.49 -5.70 -1.09
N VAL A 177 -14.50 -6.34 -0.52
CA VAL A 177 -15.36 -5.76 0.53
C VAL A 177 -14.87 -6.14 1.92
N ILE A 178 -14.47 -7.40 2.13
CA ILE A 178 -13.91 -7.88 3.40
C ILE A 178 -12.40 -7.73 3.36
N GLY A 179 -11.86 -6.94 4.29
CA GLY A 179 -10.43 -6.67 4.40
C GLY A 179 -10.01 -6.33 5.83
N GLY A 180 -8.73 -5.94 5.99
CA GLY A 180 -8.13 -5.65 7.27
C GLY A 180 -8.03 -6.87 8.17
N PRO A 181 -8.00 -6.69 9.53
CA PRO A 181 -7.80 -7.78 10.49
C PRO A 181 -8.79 -8.94 10.32
N HIS A 182 -10.06 -8.64 10.01
CA HIS A 182 -11.07 -9.67 9.77
C HIS A 182 -10.74 -10.52 8.53
N GLY A 183 -10.35 -9.90 7.41
CA GLY A 183 -9.95 -10.61 6.21
C GLY A 183 -8.64 -11.39 6.38
N ASP A 184 -7.67 -10.81 7.09
CA ASP A 184 -6.33 -11.39 7.26
C ASP A 184 -6.28 -12.54 8.26
N THR A 185 -7.17 -12.55 9.25
CA THR A 185 -7.20 -13.57 10.30
C THR A 185 -8.25 -14.65 10.06
N GLY A 186 -9.14 -14.46 9.11
CA GLY A 186 -10.22 -15.43 8.82
C GLY A 186 -11.30 -15.52 9.90
N LEU A 187 -11.46 -14.48 10.72
CA LEU A 187 -12.45 -14.40 11.79
C LEU A 187 -13.82 -13.97 11.28
#